data_71200e9053aae8389dca1188afb025d8
#
_entry.id   71200e9053aae8389dca1188afb025d8
#
_cell.length_a   1.000
_cell.length_b   1.000
_cell.length_c   1.000
_cell.angle_alpha   90.00
_cell.angle_beta   90.00
_cell.angle_gamma   90.00
#
_symmetry.space_group_name_H-M   'P 1'
#
loop_
_entity.id
_entity.type
_entity.pdbx_description
1 polymer ?
#
loop_
_entity_poly.entity_id
_entity_poly.type
_entity_poly.pdbx_seq_one_letter_code
_entity_poly.pdbx_strand_id
1 'polypeptide(L)'
;VYKRQVPLCAGDLNRFGDRLPEYLETFEPLSDYPYMPDVARLEWALHTAHYAHNAPAASAPALASMDTEAFGALRLRLHPACSLVYSAWAVEAIWRAHQPGGRTPGNIRAESRTLICRPAWRAEVLPLSRGEFAALDAIRTGADLGTALETAQDAETAFDPAVGLSRWLGRGAFLVPADTSSA
;
A
#
# COMPACT_ATOMS: atom_id res chain seq x y z
N VAL A 1 21.35 20.89 24.73
CA VAL A 1 21.45 19.98 23.58
C VAL A 1 20.21 20.08 22.71
N TYR A 2 20.00 21.23 22.06
CA TYR A 2 18.84 21.51 21.18
C TYR A 2 19.34 21.84 19.78
N LYS A 3 19.99 20.93 19.08
CA LYS A 3 20.49 21.29 17.74
C LYS A 3 20.53 20.12 16.79
N ARG A 4 19.38 19.65 16.36
CA ARG A 4 19.15 19.15 15.00
C ARG A 4 17.64 19.13 14.74
N GLN A 5 17.03 20.32 14.75
CA GLN A 5 15.74 20.47 14.11
C GLN A 5 16.02 20.43 12.61
N VAL A 6 15.55 19.42 11.93
CA VAL A 6 15.48 19.43 10.46
C VAL A 6 14.54 20.57 10.09
N PRO A 7 14.97 21.55 9.28
CA PRO A 7 14.08 22.62 8.86
C PRO A 7 12.84 22.00 8.20
N LEU A 8 11.66 22.42 8.63
CA LEU A 8 10.42 22.10 7.91
C LEU A 8 10.52 22.72 6.52
N CYS A 9 10.71 21.91 5.49
CA CYS A 9 10.78 22.35 4.11
C CYS A 9 9.44 22.84 3.54
N ALA A 10 8.35 22.66 4.30
CA ALA A 10 7.02 23.19 4.02
C ALA A 10 6.29 23.37 5.35
N GLY A 11 5.43 24.40 5.46
CA GLY A 11 4.61 24.67 6.64
C GLY A 11 3.47 23.63 6.87
N ASP A 12 3.55 22.47 6.23
CA ASP A 12 2.58 21.39 6.35
C ASP A 12 3.00 20.41 7.45
N LEU A 13 2.34 20.50 8.61
CA LEU A 13 2.56 19.63 9.75
C LEU A 13 2.26 18.15 9.44
N ASN A 14 1.43 17.87 8.42
CA ASN A 14 1.13 16.50 8.03
C ASN A 14 2.34 15.80 7.38
N ARG A 15 3.37 16.54 7.01
CA ARG A 15 4.64 16.01 6.51
C ARG A 15 5.74 15.91 7.57
N PHE A 16 5.42 16.29 8.80
CA PHE A 16 6.35 16.16 9.90
C PHE A 16 6.49 14.68 10.28
N GLY A 17 7.68 14.12 10.08
CA GLY A 17 7.96 12.71 10.34
C GLY A 17 8.19 11.85 9.09
N ASP A 18 8.08 12.41 7.89
CA ASP A 18 8.34 11.71 6.62
C ASP A 18 9.74 11.09 6.54
N ARG A 19 10.70 11.66 7.27
CA ARG A 19 12.10 11.20 7.36
C ARG A 19 12.42 10.36 8.62
N LEU A 20 11.41 10.03 9.41
CA LEU A 20 11.62 9.22 10.62
C LEU A 20 12.15 7.81 10.29
N PRO A 21 11.67 7.11 9.25
CA PRO A 21 12.20 5.79 8.91
C PRO A 21 13.71 5.83 8.62
N GLU A 22 14.17 6.77 7.80
CA GLU A 22 15.58 6.92 7.44
C GLU A 22 16.46 7.29 8.65
N TYR A 23 15.92 8.12 9.56
CA TYR A 23 16.60 8.44 10.80
C TYR A 23 16.78 7.20 11.67
N LEU A 24 15.75 6.36 11.79
CA LEU A 24 15.80 5.14 12.60
C LEU A 24 16.80 4.09 12.05
N GLU A 25 17.06 4.06 10.73
CA GLU A 25 18.07 3.18 10.13
C GLU A 25 19.50 3.44 10.68
N THR A 26 19.77 4.68 11.06
CA THR A 26 21.10 5.12 11.52
C THR A 26 21.16 5.39 13.01
N PHE A 27 20.06 5.20 13.72
CA PHE A 27 19.98 5.49 15.14
C PHE A 27 20.49 4.30 15.97
N GLU A 28 21.76 4.34 16.37
CA GLU A 28 22.48 3.28 17.08
C GLU A 28 21.73 2.67 18.27
N PRO A 29 21.00 3.44 19.13
CA PRO A 29 20.25 2.86 20.24
C PRO A 29 19.14 1.88 19.85
N LEU A 30 18.73 1.83 18.58
CA LEU A 30 17.75 0.89 18.05
C LEU A 30 18.35 -0.23 17.18
N SER A 31 19.67 -0.42 17.21
CA SER A 31 20.36 -1.47 16.43
C SER A 31 19.84 -2.89 16.71
N ASP A 32 19.38 -3.15 17.92
CA ASP A 32 18.78 -4.43 18.32
C ASP A 32 17.35 -4.63 17.80
N TYR A 33 16.75 -3.59 17.19
CA TYR A 33 15.39 -3.60 16.66
C TYR A 33 15.35 -3.22 15.16
N PRO A 34 16.00 -4.00 14.30
CA PRO A 34 16.21 -3.64 12.88
C PRO A 34 14.92 -3.54 12.07
N TYR A 35 13.78 -3.95 12.61
CA TYR A 35 12.45 -3.81 12.00
C TYR A 35 11.79 -2.44 12.25
N MET A 36 12.32 -1.64 13.18
CA MET A 36 11.69 -0.37 13.56
C MET A 36 11.57 0.65 12.41
N PRO A 37 12.55 0.81 11.50
CA PRO A 37 12.39 1.66 10.34
C PRO A 37 11.20 1.26 9.46
N ASP A 38 10.98 -0.05 9.27
CA ASP A 38 9.88 -0.55 8.45
C ASP A 38 8.52 -0.40 9.14
N VAL A 39 8.46 -0.55 10.47
CA VAL A 39 7.25 -0.20 11.25
C VAL A 39 6.93 1.28 11.08
N ALA A 40 7.94 2.16 11.16
CA ALA A 40 7.75 3.59 10.94
C ALA A 40 7.27 3.90 9.51
N ARG A 41 7.74 3.17 8.47
CA ARG A 41 7.22 3.28 7.09
C ARG A 41 5.74 2.88 7.01
N LEU A 42 5.35 1.80 7.68
CA LEU A 42 3.96 1.37 7.74
C LEU A 42 3.08 2.43 8.41
N GLU A 43 3.50 2.95 9.56
CA GLU A 43 2.75 4.00 10.29
C GLU A 43 2.69 5.30 9.49
N TRP A 44 3.77 5.67 8.81
CA TRP A 44 3.78 6.81 7.91
C TRP A 44 2.82 6.64 6.72
N ALA A 45 2.75 5.44 6.14
CA ALA A 45 1.80 5.11 5.08
C ALA A 45 0.35 5.23 5.58
N LEU A 46 0.05 4.78 6.80
CA LEU A 46 -1.26 4.94 7.44
C LEU A 46 -1.61 6.42 7.67
N HIS A 47 -0.65 7.21 8.17
CA HIS A 47 -0.81 8.65 8.34
C HIS A 47 -1.10 9.34 7.01
N THR A 48 -0.30 9.06 5.98
CA THR A 48 -0.48 9.63 4.64
C THR A 48 -1.83 9.25 4.04
N ALA A 49 -2.26 8.00 4.19
CA ALA A 49 -3.57 7.54 3.72
C ALA A 49 -4.71 8.28 4.44
N HIS A 50 -4.57 8.53 5.74
CA HIS A 50 -5.58 9.26 6.51
C HIS A 50 -5.80 10.69 6.01
N TYR A 51 -4.72 11.41 5.69
CA TYR A 51 -4.77 12.81 5.24
C TYR A 51 -4.81 12.97 3.72
N ALA A 52 -4.76 11.88 2.95
CA ALA A 52 -4.85 11.95 1.50
C ALA A 52 -6.19 12.60 1.06
N HIS A 53 -6.13 13.37 -0.02
CA HIS A 53 -7.34 13.95 -0.60
C HIS A 53 -8.29 12.86 -1.10
N ASN A 54 -9.58 13.16 -1.07
CA ASN A 54 -10.59 12.26 -1.62
C ASN A 54 -10.57 12.34 -3.14
N ALA A 55 -10.66 11.18 -3.77
CA ALA A 55 -10.81 11.05 -5.21
C ALA A 55 -11.85 9.95 -5.52
N PRO A 56 -12.54 10.02 -6.64
CA PRO A 56 -13.45 8.95 -7.06
C PRO A 56 -12.68 7.65 -7.29
N ALA A 57 -13.15 6.57 -6.67
CA ALA A 57 -12.57 5.25 -6.84
C ALA A 57 -13.27 4.48 -7.97
N ALA A 58 -12.49 3.68 -8.70
CA ALA A 58 -13.02 2.76 -9.70
C ALA A 58 -13.91 1.70 -9.05
N SER A 59 -14.97 1.31 -9.75
CA SER A 59 -15.92 0.30 -9.30
C SER A 59 -15.91 -0.94 -10.20
N ALA A 60 -16.23 -2.10 -9.63
CA ALA A 60 -16.29 -3.34 -10.38
C ALA A 60 -17.30 -3.29 -11.56
N PRO A 61 -18.51 -2.70 -11.44
CA PRO A 61 -19.44 -2.60 -12.58
C PRO A 61 -18.88 -1.81 -13.76
N ALA A 62 -18.09 -0.74 -13.51
CA ALA A 62 -17.49 0.06 -14.58
C ALA A 62 -16.46 -0.74 -15.39
N LEU A 63 -15.72 -1.64 -14.74
CA LEU A 63 -14.73 -2.49 -15.39
C LEU A 63 -15.38 -3.72 -16.07
N ALA A 64 -16.46 -4.24 -15.51
CA ALA A 64 -17.15 -5.42 -16.04
C ALA A 64 -17.85 -5.17 -17.40
N SER A 65 -18.08 -3.90 -17.78
CA SER A 65 -18.66 -3.54 -19.07
C SER A 65 -17.67 -3.46 -20.23
N MET A 66 -16.36 -3.61 -19.94
CA MET A 66 -15.28 -3.54 -20.94
C MET A 66 -15.13 -4.88 -21.67
N ASP A 67 -14.74 -4.84 -22.93
CA ASP A 67 -14.29 -6.04 -23.65
C ASP A 67 -12.91 -6.51 -23.11
N THR A 68 -12.54 -7.74 -23.43
CA THR A 68 -11.32 -8.39 -22.92
C THR A 68 -10.05 -7.65 -23.31
N GLU A 69 -9.98 -7.10 -24.52
CA GLU A 69 -8.80 -6.41 -25.03
C GLU A 69 -8.64 -5.06 -24.31
N ALA A 70 -9.70 -4.27 -24.24
CA ALA A 70 -9.72 -2.99 -23.54
C ALA A 70 -9.44 -3.19 -22.03
N PHE A 71 -9.97 -4.25 -21.43
CA PHE A 71 -9.71 -4.59 -20.02
C PHE A 71 -8.23 -4.93 -19.79
N GLY A 72 -7.61 -5.73 -20.65
CA GLY A 72 -6.19 -6.05 -20.55
C GLY A 72 -5.28 -4.84 -20.72
N ALA A 73 -5.59 -3.95 -21.66
CA ALA A 73 -4.84 -2.73 -21.96
C ALA A 73 -5.07 -1.59 -20.93
N LEU A 74 -5.99 -1.78 -19.99
CA LEU A 74 -6.38 -0.75 -19.01
C LEU A 74 -5.20 -0.38 -18.09
N ARG A 75 -4.88 0.91 -18.02
CA ARG A 75 -3.87 1.46 -17.11
C ARG A 75 -4.54 2.03 -15.87
N LEU A 76 -4.54 1.24 -14.81
CA LEU A 76 -5.04 1.68 -13.52
C LEU A 76 -3.99 2.53 -12.79
N ARG A 77 -4.46 3.41 -11.91
CA ARG A 77 -3.61 4.18 -11.00
C ARG A 77 -4.09 3.94 -9.57
N LEU A 78 -3.16 3.75 -8.65
CA LEU A 78 -3.50 3.66 -7.24
C LEU A 78 -4.15 4.95 -6.76
N HIS A 79 -5.17 4.79 -5.92
CA HIS A 79 -5.83 5.92 -5.26
C HIS A 79 -4.82 6.64 -4.34
N PRO A 80 -4.85 7.98 -4.20
CA PRO A 80 -3.93 8.74 -3.35
C PRO A 80 -3.87 8.28 -1.89
N ALA A 81 -4.96 7.71 -1.39
CA ALA A 81 -5.02 7.11 -0.05
C ALA A 81 -4.52 5.65 -0.02
N CYS A 82 -3.88 5.17 -1.09
CA CYS A 82 -3.36 3.81 -1.18
C CYS A 82 -1.84 3.83 -1.37
N SER A 83 -1.15 2.94 -0.66
CA SER A 83 0.28 2.72 -0.81
C SER A 83 0.66 1.28 -0.51
N LEU A 84 1.76 0.83 -1.11
CA LEU A 84 2.31 -0.50 -0.89
C LEU A 84 3.48 -0.42 0.08
N VAL A 85 3.51 -1.32 1.05
CA VAL A 85 4.62 -1.48 1.99
C VAL A 85 5.12 -2.91 1.92
N TYR A 86 6.41 -3.07 1.64
CA TYR A 86 7.15 -4.33 1.74
C TYR A 86 8.15 -4.26 2.88
N SER A 87 8.29 -5.34 3.61
CA SER A 87 9.34 -5.51 4.60
C SER A 87 9.80 -6.97 4.67
N ALA A 88 11.08 -7.18 4.96
CA ALA A 88 11.62 -8.49 5.32
C ALA A 88 11.16 -8.96 6.71
N TRP A 89 10.47 -8.11 7.45
CA TRP A 89 9.94 -8.35 8.79
C TRP A 89 8.42 -8.42 8.78
N ALA A 90 7.83 -9.06 9.76
CA ALA A 90 6.39 -9.17 9.94
C ALA A 90 5.78 -7.85 10.48
N VAL A 91 6.05 -6.71 9.82
CA VAL A 91 5.71 -5.38 10.35
C VAL A 91 4.20 -5.18 10.51
N GLU A 92 3.39 -5.78 9.65
CA GLU A 92 1.94 -5.76 9.79
C GLU A 92 1.50 -6.48 11.07
N ALA A 93 2.07 -7.65 11.36
CA ALA A 93 1.74 -8.41 12.57
C ALA A 93 2.28 -7.70 13.83
N ILE A 94 3.47 -7.09 13.75
CA ILE A 94 4.02 -6.26 14.83
C ILE A 94 3.10 -5.07 15.10
N TRP A 95 2.70 -4.34 14.07
CA TRP A 95 1.77 -3.21 14.20
C TRP A 95 0.43 -3.64 14.80
N ARG A 96 -0.15 -4.76 14.34
CA ARG A 96 -1.40 -5.30 14.89
C ARG A 96 -1.28 -5.70 16.35
N ALA A 97 -0.13 -6.20 16.77
CA ALA A 97 0.13 -6.55 18.18
C ALA A 97 -0.05 -5.37 19.13
N HIS A 98 0.20 -4.15 18.65
CA HIS A 98 0.06 -2.91 19.41
C HIS A 98 -1.34 -2.27 19.30
N GLN A 99 -2.26 -2.88 18.54
CA GLN A 99 -3.65 -2.44 18.50
C GLN A 99 -4.46 -3.06 19.64
N PRO A 100 -5.60 -2.46 20.02
CA PRO A 100 -6.48 -3.03 21.06
C PRO A 100 -6.85 -4.48 20.75
N GLY A 101 -6.57 -5.40 21.66
CA GLY A 101 -6.80 -6.83 21.48
C GLY A 101 -5.75 -7.56 20.62
N GLY A 102 -4.67 -6.88 20.26
CA GLY A 102 -3.58 -7.45 19.48
C GLY A 102 -2.84 -8.57 20.19
N ARG A 103 -2.23 -9.47 19.42
CA ARG A 103 -1.41 -10.57 19.92
C ARG A 103 -0.01 -10.46 19.36
N THR A 104 0.99 -10.69 20.20
CA THR A 104 2.39 -10.74 19.79
C THR A 104 2.59 -11.80 18.70
N PRO A 105 3.20 -11.47 17.57
CA PRO A 105 3.48 -12.43 16.50
C PRO A 105 4.48 -13.48 16.96
N GLY A 106 4.25 -14.74 16.59
CA GLY A 106 5.15 -15.86 16.93
C GLY A 106 6.50 -15.78 16.20
N ASN A 107 6.54 -15.16 15.05
CA ASN A 107 7.75 -14.94 14.26
C ASN A 107 7.73 -13.54 13.66
N ILE A 108 8.68 -12.70 14.09
CA ILE A 108 8.86 -11.34 13.53
C ILE A 108 9.78 -11.33 12.31
N ARG A 109 10.52 -12.43 12.05
CA ARG A 109 11.44 -12.56 10.91
C ARG A 109 10.74 -13.22 9.70
N ALA A 110 9.56 -12.73 9.38
CA ALA A 110 8.80 -13.17 8.21
C ALA A 110 8.52 -11.96 7.33
N GLU A 111 8.65 -12.14 6.03
CA GLU A 111 8.30 -11.09 5.07
C GLU A 111 6.84 -10.67 5.22
N SER A 112 6.59 -9.38 5.08
CA SER A 112 5.25 -8.84 4.99
C SER A 112 5.08 -7.97 3.76
N ARG A 113 3.91 -8.08 3.14
CA ARG A 113 3.45 -7.29 2.00
C ARG A 113 2.10 -6.75 2.33
N THR A 114 1.94 -5.45 2.25
CA THR A 114 0.69 -4.81 2.65
C THR A 114 0.27 -3.74 1.67
N LEU A 115 -1.04 -3.65 1.46
CA LEU A 115 -1.69 -2.48 0.89
C LEU A 115 -2.26 -1.68 2.05
N ILE A 116 -1.83 -0.44 2.17
CA ILE A 116 -2.51 0.56 2.98
C ILE A 116 -3.59 1.18 2.11
N CYS A 117 -4.80 1.29 2.60
CA CYS A 117 -5.92 1.90 1.89
C CYS A 117 -6.88 2.58 2.87
N ARG A 118 -7.76 3.45 2.35
CA ARG A 118 -8.78 4.14 3.16
C ARG A 118 -10.17 4.02 2.51
N PRO A 119 -10.83 2.85 2.64
CA PRO A 119 -12.11 2.61 1.95
C PRO A 119 -13.26 3.49 2.46
N ALA A 120 -13.27 3.86 3.73
CA ALA A 120 -14.37 4.63 4.35
C ALA A 120 -13.85 5.50 5.50
N TRP A 121 -13.10 6.56 5.21
CA TRP A 121 -12.57 7.52 6.18
C TRP A 121 -11.55 6.99 7.20
N ARG A 122 -11.37 5.67 7.27
CA ARG A 122 -10.39 5.03 8.15
C ARG A 122 -9.33 4.31 7.33
N ALA A 123 -8.06 4.61 7.60
CA ALA A 123 -6.96 3.87 7.00
C ALA A 123 -6.91 2.44 7.56
N GLU A 124 -6.70 1.47 6.67
CA GLU A 124 -6.64 0.04 6.96
C GLU A 124 -5.34 -0.56 6.42
N VAL A 125 -4.87 -1.60 7.10
CA VAL A 125 -3.73 -2.43 6.67
C VAL A 125 -4.26 -3.74 6.13
N LEU A 126 -4.08 -3.96 4.84
CA LEU A 126 -4.51 -5.16 4.13
C LEU A 126 -3.28 -6.01 3.79
N PRO A 127 -3.09 -7.19 4.44
CA PRO A 127 -2.02 -8.09 4.06
C PRO A 127 -2.26 -8.62 2.64
N LEU A 128 -1.19 -8.69 1.87
CA LEU A 128 -1.19 -9.16 0.49
C LEU A 128 -0.43 -10.46 0.35
N SER A 129 -0.88 -11.30 -0.56
CA SER A 129 -0.10 -12.41 -1.06
C SER A 129 1.08 -11.90 -1.92
N ARG A 130 1.96 -12.81 -2.31
CA ARG A 130 3.10 -12.50 -3.17
C ARG A 130 2.64 -12.05 -4.55
N GLY A 131 1.64 -12.72 -5.12
CA GLY A 131 1.04 -12.37 -6.41
C GLY A 131 0.28 -11.04 -6.34
N GLU A 132 -0.55 -10.84 -5.31
CA GLU A 132 -1.25 -9.57 -5.11
C GLU A 132 -0.30 -8.37 -5.06
N PHE A 133 0.80 -8.50 -4.31
CA PHE A 133 1.79 -7.43 -4.22
C PHE A 133 2.47 -7.17 -5.56
N ALA A 134 2.86 -8.23 -6.29
CA ALA A 134 3.51 -8.12 -7.60
C ALA A 134 2.60 -7.39 -8.62
N ALA A 135 1.31 -7.75 -8.68
CA ALA A 135 0.36 -7.06 -9.55
C ALA A 135 0.21 -5.58 -9.21
N LEU A 136 -0.01 -5.27 -7.93
CA LEU A 136 -0.21 -3.88 -7.49
C LEU A 136 1.04 -3.03 -7.67
N ASP A 137 2.23 -3.61 -7.51
CA ASP A 137 3.50 -2.93 -7.76
C ASP A 137 3.74 -2.68 -9.25
N ALA A 138 3.39 -3.64 -10.13
CA ALA A 138 3.39 -3.45 -11.57
C ALA A 138 2.44 -2.32 -12.00
N ILE A 139 1.21 -2.30 -11.47
CA ILE A 139 0.26 -1.20 -11.70
C ILE A 139 0.83 0.14 -11.22
N ARG A 140 1.40 0.18 -10.03
CA ARG A 140 2.02 1.40 -9.45
C ARG A 140 3.14 1.94 -10.34
N THR A 141 3.90 1.07 -11.00
CA THR A 141 4.97 1.43 -11.94
C THR A 141 4.50 1.70 -13.36
N GLY A 142 3.18 1.60 -13.63
CA GLY A 142 2.56 2.00 -14.89
C GLY A 142 2.30 0.88 -15.88
N ALA A 143 2.41 -0.39 -15.46
CA ALA A 143 1.97 -1.52 -16.30
C ALA A 143 0.46 -1.44 -16.57
N ASP A 144 0.03 -1.99 -17.70
CA ASP A 144 -1.38 -2.27 -17.94
C ASP A 144 -1.85 -3.47 -17.10
N LEU A 145 -3.16 -3.64 -17.02
CA LEU A 145 -3.78 -4.64 -16.16
C LEU A 145 -3.41 -6.07 -16.59
N GLY A 146 -3.35 -6.35 -17.90
CA GLY A 146 -2.95 -7.66 -18.42
C GLY A 146 -1.55 -8.04 -17.93
N THR A 147 -0.56 -7.18 -18.18
CA THR A 147 0.83 -7.36 -17.74
C THR A 147 0.92 -7.51 -16.20
N ALA A 148 0.14 -6.73 -15.46
CA ALA A 148 0.16 -6.81 -14.01
C ALA A 148 -0.38 -8.15 -13.48
N LEU A 149 -1.45 -8.68 -14.09
CA LEU A 149 -2.02 -9.97 -13.72
C LEU A 149 -1.11 -11.14 -14.11
N GLU A 150 -0.43 -11.07 -15.26
CA GLU A 150 0.61 -12.03 -15.64
C GLU A 150 1.76 -12.04 -14.64
N THR A 151 2.26 -10.85 -14.26
CA THR A 151 3.30 -10.69 -13.23
C THR A 151 2.89 -11.32 -11.89
N ALA A 152 1.61 -11.20 -11.52
CA ALA A 152 1.08 -11.84 -10.31
C ALA A 152 1.11 -13.36 -10.39
N GLN A 153 0.70 -13.94 -11.52
CA GLN A 153 0.69 -15.39 -11.73
C GLN A 153 2.10 -15.98 -11.78
N ASP A 154 3.04 -15.25 -12.36
CA ASP A 154 4.46 -15.63 -12.36
C ASP A 154 5.05 -15.62 -10.93
N ALA A 155 4.65 -14.63 -10.12
CA ALA A 155 5.09 -14.54 -8.72
C ALA A 155 4.44 -15.58 -7.81
N GLU A 156 3.19 -15.97 -8.11
CA GLU A 156 2.38 -16.88 -7.31
C GLU A 156 1.38 -17.63 -8.21
N THR A 157 1.71 -18.87 -8.57
CA THR A 157 0.89 -19.68 -9.50
C THR A 157 -0.56 -19.87 -9.01
N ALA A 158 -0.81 -19.86 -7.70
CA ALA A 158 -2.14 -19.98 -7.10
C ALA A 158 -2.92 -18.65 -7.06
N PHE A 159 -2.36 -17.56 -7.58
CA PHE A 159 -3.05 -16.27 -7.59
C PHE A 159 -4.30 -16.33 -8.48
N ASP A 160 -5.43 -15.90 -7.92
CA ASP A 160 -6.70 -15.76 -8.65
C ASP A 160 -6.94 -14.27 -8.99
N PRO A 161 -6.85 -13.89 -10.28
CA PRO A 161 -7.05 -12.51 -10.72
C PRO A 161 -8.42 -11.91 -10.36
N ALA A 162 -9.48 -12.72 -10.42
CA ALA A 162 -10.84 -12.25 -10.14
C ALA A 162 -11.01 -11.93 -8.65
N VAL A 163 -10.48 -12.79 -7.79
CA VAL A 163 -10.49 -12.59 -6.34
C VAL A 163 -9.65 -11.36 -5.96
N GLY A 164 -8.44 -11.24 -6.52
CA GLY A 164 -7.55 -10.10 -6.28
C GLY A 164 -8.21 -8.77 -6.67
N LEU A 165 -8.70 -8.68 -7.91
CA LEU A 165 -9.36 -7.47 -8.42
C LEU A 165 -10.60 -7.10 -7.61
N SER A 166 -11.47 -8.06 -7.31
CA SER A 166 -12.67 -7.83 -6.49
C SER A 166 -12.30 -7.26 -5.12
N ARG A 167 -11.26 -7.81 -4.50
CA ARG A 167 -10.75 -7.38 -3.20
C ARG A 167 -10.20 -5.96 -3.24
N TRP A 168 -9.41 -5.61 -4.24
CA TRP A 168 -8.82 -4.28 -4.38
C TRP A 168 -9.85 -3.21 -4.75
N LEU A 169 -10.76 -3.51 -5.69
CA LEU A 169 -11.86 -2.62 -6.06
C LEU A 169 -12.80 -2.36 -4.88
N GLY A 170 -13.14 -3.42 -4.13
CA GLY A 170 -13.96 -3.31 -2.91
C GLY A 170 -13.33 -2.43 -1.82
N ARG A 171 -12.02 -2.18 -1.89
CA ARG A 171 -11.28 -1.29 -0.99
C ARG A 171 -10.98 0.09 -1.58
N GLY A 172 -11.48 0.36 -2.79
CA GLY A 172 -11.25 1.63 -3.47
C GLY A 172 -9.76 1.85 -3.82
N ALA A 173 -9.05 0.77 -4.18
CA ALA A 173 -7.61 0.82 -4.41
C ALA A 173 -7.21 1.65 -5.63
N PHE A 174 -8.11 1.87 -6.58
CA PHE A 174 -7.81 2.53 -7.85
C PHE A 174 -8.65 3.77 -8.09
N LEU A 175 -8.07 4.74 -8.78
CA LEU A 175 -8.80 5.89 -9.33
C LEU A 175 -9.69 5.46 -10.49
N VAL A 176 -10.78 6.20 -10.71
CA VAL A 176 -11.56 6.08 -11.95
C VAL A 176 -10.61 6.33 -13.14
N PRO A 177 -10.55 5.42 -14.13
CA PRO A 177 -9.76 5.65 -15.34
C PRO A 177 -10.19 6.93 -16.05
N ALA A 178 -9.23 7.72 -16.56
CA ALA A 178 -9.50 9.02 -17.19
C ALA A 178 -10.30 8.90 -18.49
N ASP A 179 -10.32 7.73 -19.14
CA ASP A 179 -10.89 7.54 -20.48
C ASP A 179 -12.31 6.97 -20.50
N THR A 180 -12.96 6.77 -19.34
CA THR A 180 -14.36 6.29 -19.29
C THR A 180 -15.40 7.41 -19.41
N SER A 181 -15.00 8.66 -19.67
CA SER A 181 -15.90 9.83 -19.71
C SER A 181 -16.26 10.32 -21.12
N SER A 182 -16.04 9.51 -22.17
CA SER A 182 -16.41 9.88 -23.56
C SER A 182 -17.01 8.70 -24.30
N ALA A 183 -18.25 8.38 -23.98
CA ALA A 183 -19.15 7.64 -24.86
C ALA A 183 -20.60 8.03 -24.53
#